data_742e8b182f010897ba32c0997d392a2c
#
_entry.id   742e8b182f010897ba32c0997d392a2c
#
_cell.length_a   1.000
_cell.length_b   1.000
_cell.length_c   1.000
_cell.angle_alpha   90.00
_cell.angle_beta   90.00
_cell.angle_gamma   90.00
#
_symmetry.space_group_name_H-M   'P 1'
#
loop_
_entity.id
_entity.type
_entity.pdbx_description
1 polymer ?
#
loop_
_entity_poly.entity_id
_entity_poly.type
_entity_poly.pdbx_seq_one_letter_code
_entity_poly.pdbx_strand_id
1 'polypeptide(L)'
;MRNLAAKFGKIFDICKKFSKNLVDERGNMPRRGVVPRFSDLEVIALGLTAEQFGVDSESYLFALLEEYKSDFPNLISRRQYNDRRKFTANLCEQIRKNIAQAIDAGEDVFCVDSKPVPVCRIARAKRCRLGKYDFAKAPSFGYCAAQDCYYYGYKLHALCGLRGVIHSYDLSKASVHDIHYLQDIKYEYHRCTFLGDKGYLSASVQLDLFETSEIRLEVPYRLNQKDWKPTFAPFAKARKRVETLFSQMVDQFMLCRNYAKQQVGLFARIISKISALTILQYINFINNKPLGQIKHALLQFRQRVTYK
;
A
#
# COMPACT_ATOMS: atom_id res chain seq x y z
N MET A 1 -12.77 13.83 -21.41
CA MET A 1 -12.09 12.53 -21.23
C MET A 1 -10.90 12.68 -20.28
N ARG A 2 -10.67 11.68 -19.42
CA ARG A 2 -9.50 11.68 -18.53
C ARG A 2 -8.28 11.37 -19.39
N ASN A 3 -7.30 12.25 -19.45
CA ASN A 3 -6.10 12.01 -20.25
C ASN A 3 -5.20 10.97 -19.54
N LEU A 4 -5.34 9.70 -19.90
CA LEU A 4 -4.60 8.58 -19.34
C LEU A 4 -3.10 8.73 -19.62
N ALA A 5 -2.71 9.12 -20.84
CA ALA A 5 -1.32 9.26 -21.23
C ALA A 5 -0.61 10.36 -20.44
N ALA A 6 -1.24 11.54 -20.26
CA ALA A 6 -0.64 12.62 -19.48
C ALA A 6 -0.47 12.23 -17.99
N LYS A 7 -1.41 11.47 -17.44
CA LYS A 7 -1.30 10.97 -16.06
C LYS A 7 -0.20 9.93 -15.93
N PHE A 8 -0.10 9.02 -16.89
CA PHE A 8 0.97 8.05 -16.98
C PHE A 8 2.34 8.73 -17.01
N GLY A 9 2.55 9.72 -17.90
CA GLY A 9 3.80 10.47 -17.98
C GLY A 9 4.22 11.09 -16.64
N LYS A 10 3.29 11.76 -15.95
CA LYS A 10 3.56 12.36 -14.64
C LYS A 10 3.93 11.32 -13.57
N ILE A 11 3.25 10.17 -13.55
CA ILE A 11 3.58 9.08 -12.62
C ILE A 11 4.92 8.47 -12.98
N PHE A 12 5.20 8.28 -14.26
CA PHE A 12 6.49 7.79 -14.74
C PHE A 12 7.66 8.69 -14.29
N ASP A 13 7.52 10.02 -14.44
CA ASP A 13 8.52 10.99 -14.00
C ASP A 13 8.78 10.91 -12.50
N ILE A 14 7.72 10.74 -11.69
CA ILE A 14 7.85 10.53 -10.24
C ILE A 14 8.59 9.22 -9.97
N CYS A 15 8.20 8.11 -10.60
CA CYS A 15 8.87 6.82 -10.45
C CYS A 15 10.36 6.93 -10.83
N LYS A 16 10.68 7.60 -11.95
CA LYS A 16 12.05 7.82 -12.40
C LYS A 16 12.86 8.62 -11.40
N LYS A 17 12.28 9.68 -10.82
CA LYS A 17 12.93 10.49 -9.78
C LYS A 17 13.35 9.65 -8.57
N PHE A 18 12.51 8.72 -8.12
CA PHE A 18 12.70 7.94 -6.91
C PHE A 18 13.29 6.53 -7.15
N SER A 19 13.66 6.20 -8.38
CA SER A 19 14.33 4.95 -8.75
C SER A 19 15.82 5.10 -9.07
N LYS A 20 16.42 6.25 -8.75
CA LYS A 20 17.87 6.46 -8.95
C LYS A 20 18.67 5.33 -8.30
N ASN A 21 19.64 4.78 -9.03
CA ASN A 21 20.48 3.63 -8.65
C ASN A 21 19.76 2.27 -8.58
N LEU A 22 18.46 2.21 -8.87
CA LEU A 22 17.69 0.96 -8.90
C LEU A 22 17.47 0.44 -10.32
N VAL A 23 17.60 1.32 -11.30
CA VAL A 23 17.37 1.04 -12.73
C VAL A 23 18.43 1.71 -13.60
N ASP A 24 18.56 1.22 -14.83
CA ASP A 24 19.39 1.84 -15.86
C ASP A 24 18.75 3.15 -16.41
N GLU A 25 19.42 3.83 -17.32
CA GLU A 25 18.94 5.08 -17.94
C GLU A 25 17.61 4.91 -18.69
N ARG A 26 17.32 3.68 -19.17
CA ARG A 26 16.08 3.32 -19.87
C ARG A 26 14.94 2.95 -18.91
N GLY A 27 15.23 2.86 -17.62
CA GLY A 27 14.23 2.52 -16.59
C GLY A 27 14.03 1.02 -16.36
N ASN A 28 15.05 0.21 -16.66
CA ASN A 28 15.01 -1.24 -16.43
C ASN A 28 15.91 -1.64 -15.26
N MET A 29 15.45 -2.61 -14.47
CA MET A 29 16.29 -3.25 -13.46
C MET A 29 17.47 -3.99 -14.12
N PRO A 30 18.63 -4.09 -13.45
CA PRO A 30 19.75 -4.90 -13.92
C PRO A 30 19.30 -6.33 -14.21
N ARG A 31 19.63 -6.85 -15.40
CA ARG A 31 19.26 -8.20 -15.83
C ARG A 31 20.25 -8.77 -16.84
N ARG A 32 20.28 -10.10 -16.92
CA ARG A 32 20.97 -10.79 -18.03
C ARG A 32 19.99 -10.91 -19.20
N GLY A 33 20.50 -10.80 -20.43
CA GLY A 33 19.75 -10.97 -21.67
C GLY A 33 19.15 -9.69 -22.23
N VAL A 34 18.07 -9.82 -22.99
CA VAL A 34 17.48 -8.72 -23.76
C VAL A 34 16.83 -7.68 -22.84
N VAL A 35 17.19 -6.43 -23.02
CA VAL A 35 16.58 -5.30 -22.31
C VAL A 35 15.23 -4.95 -22.94
N PRO A 36 14.15 -4.92 -22.17
CA PRO A 36 12.82 -4.61 -22.69
C PRO A 36 12.72 -3.17 -23.21
N ARG A 37 12.03 -3.01 -24.37
CA ARG A 37 11.75 -1.65 -24.91
C ARG A 37 10.69 -0.92 -24.07
N PHE A 38 9.64 -1.62 -23.63
CA PHE A 38 8.70 -1.11 -22.62
C PHE A 38 9.34 -1.38 -21.25
N SER A 39 9.88 -0.36 -20.62
CA SER A 39 10.74 -0.49 -19.44
C SER A 39 10.00 -1.01 -18.19
N ASP A 40 10.75 -1.37 -17.15
CA ASP A 40 10.16 -1.78 -15.87
C ASP A 40 9.47 -0.61 -15.17
N LEU A 41 9.99 0.59 -15.29
CA LEU A 41 9.33 1.79 -14.79
C LEU A 41 8.02 2.09 -15.53
N GLU A 42 7.94 1.83 -16.83
CA GLU A 42 6.69 1.97 -17.59
C GLU A 42 5.64 0.95 -17.13
N VAL A 43 6.04 -0.30 -16.85
CA VAL A 43 5.14 -1.31 -16.27
C VAL A 43 4.59 -0.85 -14.93
N ILE A 44 5.44 -0.33 -14.04
CA ILE A 44 5.03 0.22 -12.74
C ILE A 44 4.11 1.41 -12.94
N ALA A 45 4.51 2.41 -13.71
CA ALA A 45 3.75 3.63 -13.94
C ALA A 45 2.36 3.34 -14.53
N LEU A 46 2.26 2.38 -15.46
CA LEU A 46 0.99 1.95 -16.04
C LEU A 46 0.07 1.32 -14.98
N GLY A 47 0.63 0.45 -14.11
CA GLY A 47 -0.11 -0.15 -13.01
C GLY A 47 -0.63 0.89 -12.02
N LEU A 48 0.22 1.83 -11.60
CA LEU A 48 -0.15 2.91 -10.69
C LEU A 48 -1.16 3.87 -11.30
N THR A 49 -1.07 4.11 -12.60
CA THR A 49 -2.07 4.89 -13.35
C THR A 49 -3.42 4.19 -13.34
N ALA A 50 -3.46 2.89 -13.62
CA ALA A 50 -4.69 2.10 -13.57
C ALA A 50 -5.36 2.17 -12.19
N GLU A 51 -4.59 2.00 -11.10
CA GLU A 51 -5.12 2.10 -9.74
C GLU A 51 -5.71 3.50 -9.46
N GLN A 52 -5.08 4.58 -9.90
CA GLN A 52 -5.61 5.93 -9.71
C GLN A 52 -6.87 6.22 -10.53
N PHE A 53 -7.06 5.54 -11.66
CA PHE A 53 -8.30 5.60 -12.44
C PHE A 53 -9.40 4.68 -11.90
N GLY A 54 -9.12 3.85 -10.90
CA GLY A 54 -10.03 2.83 -10.39
C GLY A 54 -10.22 1.68 -11.39
N VAL A 55 -9.21 1.38 -12.19
CA VAL A 55 -9.22 0.26 -13.14
C VAL A 55 -8.61 -0.96 -12.45
N ASP A 56 -9.45 -1.86 -11.98
CA ASP A 56 -9.04 -3.06 -11.23
C ASP A 56 -8.81 -4.31 -12.11
N SER A 57 -9.26 -4.27 -13.37
CA SER A 57 -9.15 -5.36 -14.33
C SER A 57 -8.10 -5.08 -15.39
N GLU A 58 -7.09 -5.96 -15.52
CA GLU A 58 -6.08 -5.86 -16.57
C GLU A 58 -6.69 -5.99 -17.98
N SER A 59 -7.76 -6.79 -18.14
CA SER A 59 -8.46 -6.89 -19.41
C SER A 59 -9.13 -5.56 -19.78
N TYR A 60 -9.75 -4.90 -18.81
CA TYR A 60 -10.36 -3.59 -19.05
C TYR A 60 -9.29 -2.51 -19.28
N LEU A 61 -8.17 -2.54 -18.53
CA LEU A 61 -7.05 -1.64 -18.79
C LEU A 61 -6.57 -1.72 -20.24
N PHE A 62 -6.33 -2.95 -20.74
CA PHE A 62 -5.83 -3.15 -22.10
C PHE A 62 -6.87 -2.80 -23.17
N ALA A 63 -8.17 -2.95 -22.91
CA ALA A 63 -9.22 -2.43 -23.77
C ALA A 63 -9.21 -0.90 -23.85
N LEU A 64 -9.00 -0.20 -22.71
CA LEU A 64 -8.85 1.25 -22.71
C LEU A 64 -7.60 1.72 -23.44
N LEU A 65 -6.49 0.99 -23.35
CA LEU A 65 -5.23 1.34 -24.00
C LEU A 65 -5.28 1.24 -25.53
N GLU A 66 -6.26 0.54 -26.10
CA GLU A 66 -6.49 0.53 -27.54
C GLU A 66 -6.75 1.95 -28.11
N GLU A 67 -7.41 2.82 -27.33
CA GLU A 67 -7.66 4.22 -27.68
C GLU A 67 -6.40 5.11 -27.62
N TYR A 68 -5.32 4.60 -26.98
CA TYR A 68 -4.06 5.32 -26.73
C TYR A 68 -2.85 4.66 -27.37
N LYS A 69 -3.03 3.87 -28.42
CA LYS A 69 -1.93 3.12 -29.05
C LYS A 69 -0.77 4.01 -29.49
N SER A 70 -1.06 5.20 -29.99
CA SER A 70 -0.05 6.17 -30.40
C SER A 70 0.81 6.68 -29.23
N ASP A 71 0.23 6.75 -28.03
CA ASP A 71 0.93 7.21 -26.82
C ASP A 71 1.83 6.11 -26.22
N PHE A 72 1.58 4.84 -26.57
CA PHE A 72 2.30 3.68 -26.06
C PHE A 72 2.88 2.78 -27.18
N PRO A 73 3.85 3.28 -27.98
CA PRO A 73 4.34 2.56 -29.18
C PRO A 73 5.03 1.22 -28.87
N ASN A 74 5.57 1.07 -27.66
CA ASN A 74 6.23 -0.15 -27.21
C ASN A 74 5.39 -0.99 -26.24
N LEU A 75 4.07 -0.74 -26.16
CA LEU A 75 3.19 -1.45 -25.24
C LEU A 75 3.28 -2.98 -25.46
N ILE A 76 3.48 -3.67 -24.35
CA ILE A 76 3.56 -5.14 -24.34
C ILE A 76 2.17 -5.77 -24.26
N SER A 77 2.07 -7.08 -24.55
CA SER A 77 0.82 -7.80 -24.39
C SER A 77 0.35 -7.84 -22.92
N ARG A 78 -0.97 -7.99 -22.71
CA ARG A 78 -1.55 -8.12 -21.36
C ARG A 78 -0.89 -9.23 -20.53
N ARG A 79 -0.54 -10.37 -21.18
CA ARG A 79 0.14 -11.48 -20.50
C ARG A 79 1.53 -11.07 -20.03
N GLN A 80 2.32 -10.48 -20.89
CA GLN A 80 3.66 -9.98 -20.55
C GLN A 80 3.58 -8.91 -19.45
N TYR A 81 2.61 -8.01 -19.52
CA TYR A 81 2.36 -7.01 -18.48
C TYR A 81 2.07 -7.67 -17.12
N ASN A 82 1.16 -8.66 -17.07
CA ASN A 82 0.83 -9.38 -15.84
C ASN A 82 2.06 -10.04 -15.22
N ASP A 83 2.90 -10.68 -16.01
CA ASP A 83 4.09 -11.37 -15.51
C ASP A 83 5.16 -10.36 -15.08
N ARG A 84 5.37 -9.30 -15.85
CA ARG A 84 6.32 -8.25 -15.47
C ARG A 84 5.88 -7.42 -14.27
N ARG A 85 4.59 -7.17 -14.12
CA ARG A 85 4.05 -6.48 -12.92
C ARG A 85 4.39 -7.24 -11.62
N LYS A 86 4.34 -8.57 -11.64
CA LYS A 86 4.76 -9.40 -10.49
C LYS A 86 6.27 -9.29 -10.27
N PHE A 87 7.04 -9.35 -11.36
CA PHE A 87 8.50 -9.25 -11.31
C PHE A 87 8.97 -7.88 -10.79
N THR A 88 8.31 -6.79 -11.15
CA THR A 88 8.68 -5.42 -10.76
C THR A 88 8.10 -5.00 -9.40
N ALA A 89 7.38 -5.87 -8.68
CA ALA A 89 6.72 -5.53 -7.44
C ALA A 89 7.69 -4.98 -6.37
N ASN A 90 8.87 -5.60 -6.22
CA ASN A 90 9.89 -5.15 -5.27
C ASN A 90 10.45 -3.78 -5.65
N LEU A 91 10.69 -3.51 -6.93
CA LEU A 91 11.10 -2.19 -7.40
C LEU A 91 10.04 -1.13 -7.09
N CYS A 92 8.77 -1.45 -7.33
CA CYS A 92 7.64 -0.59 -7.00
C CYS A 92 7.61 -0.24 -5.49
N GLU A 93 7.87 -1.24 -4.63
CA GLU A 93 7.94 -1.03 -3.19
C GLU A 93 9.14 -0.16 -2.76
N GLN A 94 10.31 -0.35 -3.36
CA GLN A 94 11.48 0.47 -3.08
C GLN A 94 11.24 1.93 -3.48
N ILE A 95 10.64 2.17 -4.65
CA ILE A 95 10.23 3.51 -5.09
C ILE A 95 9.24 4.13 -4.09
N ARG A 96 8.23 3.36 -3.65
CA ARG A 96 7.26 3.81 -2.65
C ARG A 96 7.94 4.19 -1.32
N LYS A 97 8.85 3.35 -0.80
CA LYS A 97 9.61 3.63 0.43
C LYS A 97 10.41 4.94 0.29
N ASN A 98 11.10 5.14 -0.82
CA ASN A 98 11.84 6.37 -1.09
C ASN A 98 10.92 7.61 -1.12
N ILE A 99 9.72 7.49 -1.69
CA ILE A 99 8.73 8.56 -1.70
C ILE A 99 8.21 8.84 -0.29
N ALA A 100 7.88 7.81 0.48
CA ALA A 100 7.39 7.94 1.85
C ALA A 100 8.42 8.66 2.74
N GLN A 101 9.68 8.27 2.64
CA GLN A 101 10.79 8.92 3.34
C GLN A 101 10.98 10.38 2.93
N ALA A 102 10.79 10.72 1.66
CA ALA A 102 10.88 12.11 1.19
C ALA A 102 9.72 12.98 1.68
N ILE A 103 8.54 12.39 1.95
CA ILE A 103 7.39 13.12 2.50
C ILE A 103 7.56 13.32 4.01
N ASP A 104 7.90 12.29 4.76
CA ASP A 104 7.93 12.24 6.22
C ASP A 104 9.37 12.06 6.76
N ALA A 105 10.33 12.83 6.22
CA ALA A 105 11.71 12.80 6.71
C ALA A 105 11.76 13.19 8.19
N GLY A 106 12.36 12.31 9.02
CA GLY A 106 12.51 12.55 10.45
C GLY A 106 11.28 12.27 11.29
N GLU A 107 10.25 11.58 10.77
CA GLU A 107 9.11 11.13 11.57
C GLU A 107 9.56 10.07 12.59
N ASP A 108 9.22 10.26 13.86
CA ASP A 108 9.56 9.39 14.99
C ASP A 108 8.31 8.88 15.74
N VAL A 109 7.11 9.27 15.29
CA VAL A 109 5.83 8.83 15.86
C VAL A 109 4.97 8.19 14.79
N PHE A 110 4.69 6.91 14.96
CA PHE A 110 3.93 6.13 13.99
C PHE A 110 2.65 5.55 14.61
N CYS A 111 1.61 5.42 13.83
CA CYS A 111 0.41 4.69 14.21
C CYS A 111 0.40 3.32 13.51
N VAL A 112 0.19 2.26 14.29
CA VAL A 112 0.03 0.89 13.80
C VAL A 112 -1.44 0.49 13.87
N ASP A 113 -1.94 -0.07 12.79
CA ASP A 113 -3.30 -0.62 12.72
C ASP A 113 -3.38 -1.70 11.64
N SER A 114 -4.47 -2.48 11.65
CA SER A 114 -4.70 -3.54 10.67
C SER A 114 -6.06 -3.41 9.99
N LYS A 115 -6.14 -3.88 8.73
CA LYS A 115 -7.37 -3.89 7.95
C LYS A 115 -7.62 -5.27 7.36
N PRO A 116 -8.84 -5.85 7.54
CA PRO A 116 -9.24 -7.05 6.83
C PRO A 116 -9.15 -6.90 5.31
N VAL A 117 -8.56 -7.91 4.66
CA VAL A 117 -8.47 -8.03 3.20
C VAL A 117 -9.11 -9.36 2.79
N PRO A 118 -10.44 -9.41 2.64
CA PRO A 118 -11.13 -10.59 2.17
C PRO A 118 -10.68 -10.96 0.75
N VAL A 119 -10.44 -12.25 0.48
CA VAL A 119 -10.04 -12.72 -0.85
C VAL A 119 -11.20 -13.31 -1.64
N CYS A 120 -12.25 -13.75 -0.96
CA CYS A 120 -13.49 -14.21 -1.55
C CYS A 120 -14.62 -14.23 -0.52
N ARG A 121 -15.86 -14.43 -0.98
CA ARG A 121 -16.99 -14.68 -0.07
C ARG A 121 -16.77 -15.96 0.73
N ILE A 122 -17.17 -16.00 1.99
CA ILE A 122 -16.99 -17.14 2.90
C ILE A 122 -17.48 -18.47 2.29
N ALA A 123 -18.62 -18.47 1.64
CA ALA A 123 -19.15 -19.65 0.97
C ALA A 123 -18.23 -20.23 -0.14
N ARG A 124 -17.27 -19.45 -0.61
CA ARG A 124 -16.26 -19.86 -1.60
C ARG A 124 -14.91 -20.23 -0.98
N ALA A 125 -14.72 -20.10 0.32
CA ALA A 125 -13.44 -20.34 1.00
C ALA A 125 -12.83 -21.70 0.65
N LYS A 126 -13.63 -22.77 0.73
CA LYS A 126 -13.21 -24.14 0.37
C LYS A 126 -12.74 -24.31 -1.09
N ARG A 127 -13.19 -23.43 -2.01
CA ARG A 127 -12.83 -23.45 -3.42
C ARG A 127 -11.72 -22.44 -3.77
N CYS A 128 -11.25 -21.69 -2.77
CA CYS A 128 -10.19 -20.71 -2.99
C CYS A 128 -8.89 -21.41 -3.37
N ARG A 129 -8.30 -20.99 -4.49
CA ARG A 129 -7.03 -21.54 -4.98
C ARG A 129 -5.81 -20.74 -4.54
N LEU A 130 -6.03 -19.61 -3.89
CA LEU A 130 -4.96 -18.75 -3.41
C LEU A 130 -4.19 -19.49 -2.30
N GLY A 131 -2.89 -19.66 -2.46
CA GLY A 131 -2.07 -20.37 -1.49
C GLY A 131 -2.29 -21.89 -1.42
N LYS A 132 -2.97 -22.50 -2.41
CA LYS A 132 -3.28 -23.93 -2.39
C LYS A 132 -2.06 -24.84 -2.18
N TYR A 133 -0.90 -24.42 -2.64
CA TYR A 133 0.37 -25.18 -2.57
C TYR A 133 1.35 -24.63 -1.52
N ASP A 134 0.96 -23.59 -0.80
CA ASP A 134 1.76 -22.98 0.28
C ASP A 134 0.84 -22.68 1.46
N PHE A 135 0.65 -23.70 2.30
CA PHE A 135 -0.20 -23.60 3.50
C PHE A 135 0.29 -22.56 4.50
N ALA A 136 1.59 -22.28 4.52
CA ALA A 136 2.16 -21.27 5.41
C ALA A 136 1.61 -19.88 5.05
N LYS A 137 1.38 -19.61 3.78
CA LYS A 137 0.88 -18.33 3.26
C LYS A 137 -0.58 -18.37 2.80
N ALA A 138 -1.28 -19.50 2.93
CA ALA A 138 -2.68 -19.62 2.54
C ALA A 138 -3.58 -18.67 3.35
N PRO A 139 -4.63 -18.08 2.76
CA PRO A 139 -5.59 -17.28 3.52
C PRO A 139 -6.31 -18.12 4.57
N SER A 140 -6.78 -17.47 5.62
CA SER A 140 -7.50 -18.14 6.72
C SER A 140 -8.78 -17.40 7.08
N PHE A 141 -9.59 -18.00 7.95
CA PHE A 141 -10.72 -17.32 8.56
C PHE A 141 -10.24 -16.34 9.63
N GLY A 142 -10.86 -15.18 9.68
CA GLY A 142 -10.67 -14.15 10.69
C GLY A 142 -11.99 -13.50 11.05
N TYR A 143 -12.02 -12.81 12.17
CA TYR A 143 -13.16 -12.04 12.64
C TYR A 143 -12.81 -10.56 12.65
N CYS A 144 -13.71 -9.74 12.13
CA CYS A 144 -13.61 -8.30 12.14
C CYS A 144 -14.56 -7.73 13.20
N ALA A 145 -14.05 -7.38 14.37
CA ALA A 145 -14.85 -6.85 15.46
C ALA A 145 -15.58 -5.54 15.11
N ALA A 146 -14.97 -4.68 14.31
CA ALA A 146 -15.57 -3.41 13.88
C ALA A 146 -16.78 -3.56 12.95
N GLN A 147 -16.90 -4.71 12.26
CA GLN A 147 -18.01 -5.02 11.34
C GLN A 147 -18.87 -6.17 11.83
N ASP A 148 -18.56 -6.74 13.00
CA ASP A 148 -19.20 -7.91 13.58
C ASP A 148 -19.39 -9.06 12.56
N CYS A 149 -18.34 -9.37 11.80
CA CYS A 149 -18.42 -10.39 10.77
C CYS A 149 -17.15 -11.22 10.62
N TYR A 150 -17.34 -12.49 10.24
CA TYR A 150 -16.26 -13.32 9.80
C TYR A 150 -15.90 -13.03 8.33
N TYR A 151 -14.63 -13.23 7.99
CA TYR A 151 -14.16 -13.14 6.62
C TYR A 151 -13.10 -14.22 6.37
N TYR A 152 -12.84 -14.50 5.08
CA TYR A 152 -11.77 -15.39 4.65
C TYR A 152 -10.75 -14.61 3.82
N GLY A 153 -9.51 -14.55 4.30
CA GLY A 153 -8.50 -13.73 3.65
C GLY A 153 -7.24 -13.48 4.48
N TYR A 154 -6.77 -12.26 4.39
CA TYR A 154 -5.59 -11.74 5.09
C TYR A 154 -5.93 -10.51 5.91
N LYS A 155 -4.99 -10.08 6.75
CA LYS A 155 -4.95 -8.74 7.35
C LYS A 155 -3.80 -7.95 6.76
N LEU A 156 -4.07 -6.74 6.32
CA LEU A 156 -3.07 -5.75 5.97
C LEU A 156 -2.73 -4.97 7.23
N HIS A 157 -1.54 -5.17 7.75
CA HIS A 157 -0.96 -4.35 8.80
C HIS A 157 -0.27 -3.15 8.17
N ALA A 158 -0.37 -1.99 8.76
CA ALA A 158 0.31 -0.80 8.29
C ALA A 158 0.86 0.02 9.45
N LEU A 159 2.08 0.51 9.28
CA LEU A 159 2.73 1.50 10.12
C LEU A 159 2.73 2.82 9.37
N CYS A 160 2.05 3.83 9.91
CA CYS A 160 1.82 5.11 9.25
C CYS A 160 2.36 6.25 10.11
N GLY A 161 3.07 7.21 9.52
CA GLY A 161 3.41 8.46 10.18
C GLY A 161 2.16 9.27 10.57
N LEU A 162 2.30 10.26 11.45
CA LEU A 162 1.19 11.12 11.91
C LEU A 162 0.47 11.86 10.78
N ARG A 163 1.15 12.06 9.66
CA ARG A 163 0.58 12.67 8.44
C ARG A 163 -0.22 11.69 7.59
N GLY A 164 -0.21 10.38 7.94
CA GLY A 164 -0.93 9.31 7.25
C GLY A 164 -0.20 8.77 6.03
N VAL A 165 1.13 8.81 6.02
CA VAL A 165 1.96 8.15 5.00
C VAL A 165 2.33 6.75 5.50
N ILE A 166 2.13 5.73 4.68
CA ILE A 166 2.50 4.36 5.01
C ILE A 166 4.02 4.21 4.88
N HIS A 167 4.70 3.90 5.97
CA HIS A 167 6.13 3.62 6.00
C HIS A 167 6.43 2.14 5.82
N SER A 168 5.76 1.28 6.61
CA SER A 168 5.87 -0.16 6.51
C SER A 168 4.48 -0.81 6.46
N TYR A 169 4.38 -1.97 5.87
CA TYR A 169 3.17 -2.79 5.88
C TYR A 169 3.52 -4.25 5.67
N ASP A 170 2.64 -5.12 6.13
CA ASP A 170 2.71 -6.57 5.88
C ASP A 170 1.33 -7.19 5.70
N LEU A 171 1.31 -8.38 5.14
CA LEU A 171 0.10 -9.18 4.92
C LEU A 171 0.19 -10.49 5.69
N SER A 172 -0.47 -10.56 6.84
CA SER A 172 -0.62 -11.80 7.60
C SER A 172 -1.90 -12.56 7.24
N LYS A 173 -1.95 -13.85 7.59
CA LYS A 173 -3.21 -14.60 7.56
C LYS A 173 -4.24 -13.95 8.49
N ALA A 174 -5.52 -14.01 8.13
CA ALA A 174 -6.59 -13.42 8.93
C ALA A 174 -6.67 -13.95 10.38
N SER A 175 -6.21 -15.18 10.63
CA SER A 175 -6.17 -15.80 11.98
C SER A 175 -4.99 -15.34 12.84
N VAL A 176 -3.97 -14.70 12.27
CA VAL A 176 -2.79 -14.26 13.03
C VAL A 176 -3.15 -13.02 13.86
N HIS A 177 -2.71 -12.99 15.11
CA HIS A 177 -2.94 -11.85 15.98
C HIS A 177 -2.08 -10.65 15.58
N ASP A 178 -2.64 -9.44 15.65
CA ASP A 178 -2.02 -8.21 15.13
C ASP A 178 -0.68 -7.88 15.79
N ILE A 179 -0.48 -8.32 17.02
CA ILE A 179 0.73 -8.09 17.80
C ILE A 179 1.99 -8.70 17.17
N HIS A 180 1.86 -9.76 16.37
CA HIS A 180 3.01 -10.38 15.71
C HIS A 180 3.69 -9.46 14.71
N TYR A 181 2.93 -8.57 14.08
CA TYR A 181 3.51 -7.56 13.18
C TYR A 181 4.53 -6.66 13.88
N LEU A 182 4.32 -6.34 15.17
CA LEU A 182 5.26 -5.52 15.94
C LEU A 182 6.60 -6.24 16.14
N GLN A 183 6.58 -7.56 16.28
CA GLN A 183 7.80 -8.35 16.41
C GLN A 183 8.62 -8.38 15.12
N ASP A 184 7.94 -8.34 13.97
CA ASP A 184 8.59 -8.35 12.66
C ASP A 184 9.24 -7.01 12.35
N ILE A 185 8.56 -5.88 12.66
CA ILE A 185 9.05 -4.54 12.32
C ILE A 185 10.05 -3.94 13.32
N LYS A 186 10.20 -4.51 14.53
CA LYS A 186 11.08 -3.95 15.57
C LYS A 186 12.53 -3.76 15.14
N TYR A 187 13.01 -4.55 14.18
CA TYR A 187 14.38 -4.44 13.67
C TYR A 187 14.56 -3.39 12.56
N GLU A 188 13.45 -2.86 12.02
CA GLU A 188 13.48 -1.82 11.00
C GLU A 188 13.42 -0.39 11.60
N TYR A 189 13.05 -0.27 12.90
CA TYR A 189 12.82 1.00 13.58
C TYR A 189 13.57 1.07 14.90
N HIS A 190 14.04 2.27 15.23
CA HIS A 190 14.74 2.55 16.50
C HIS A 190 14.35 3.93 17.02
N ARG A 191 14.34 4.08 18.35
CA ARG A 191 14.14 5.39 19.05
C ARG A 191 12.89 6.14 18.59
N CYS A 192 11.77 5.42 18.49
CA CYS A 192 10.52 5.98 18.02
C CYS A 192 9.33 5.55 18.89
N THR A 193 8.15 6.12 18.63
CA THR A 193 6.93 5.79 19.34
C THR A 193 5.93 5.15 18.39
N PHE A 194 5.39 3.98 18.76
CA PHE A 194 4.28 3.35 18.07
C PHE A 194 2.99 3.58 18.84
N LEU A 195 1.96 4.06 18.16
CA LEU A 195 0.60 4.25 18.69
C LEU A 195 -0.28 3.11 18.18
N GLY A 196 -0.64 2.19 19.05
CA GLY A 196 -1.49 1.05 18.71
C GLY A 196 -2.89 1.13 19.36
N ASP A 197 -3.84 0.35 18.87
CA ASP A 197 -5.12 0.19 19.54
C ASP A 197 -5.01 -0.80 20.74
N LYS A 198 -6.14 -1.03 21.45
CA LYS A 198 -6.18 -1.95 22.59
C LYS A 198 -5.84 -3.41 22.24
N GLY A 199 -5.90 -3.79 20.95
CA GLY A 199 -5.50 -5.09 20.44
C GLY A 199 -4.00 -5.34 20.49
N TYR A 200 -3.20 -4.28 20.59
CA TYR A 200 -1.73 -4.35 20.70
C TYR A 200 -1.25 -4.34 22.17
N LEU A 201 -2.16 -4.37 23.15
CA LEU A 201 -1.81 -4.34 24.55
C LEU A 201 -1.15 -5.67 24.99
N SER A 202 0.16 -5.64 25.26
CA SER A 202 0.93 -6.75 25.81
C SER A 202 2.18 -6.20 26.51
N ALA A 203 2.27 -6.41 27.82
CA ALA A 203 3.41 -5.94 28.61
C ALA A 203 4.74 -6.57 28.14
N SER A 204 4.73 -7.84 27.78
CA SER A 204 5.94 -8.53 27.29
C SER A 204 6.43 -7.99 25.97
N VAL A 205 5.52 -7.67 25.02
CA VAL A 205 5.89 -7.07 23.72
C VAL A 205 6.32 -5.62 23.90
N GLN A 206 5.66 -4.84 24.77
CA GLN A 206 6.09 -3.46 25.08
C GLN A 206 7.51 -3.43 25.63
N LEU A 207 7.84 -4.34 26.56
CA LEU A 207 9.19 -4.46 27.13
C LEU A 207 10.21 -4.86 26.06
N ASP A 208 9.92 -5.90 25.28
CA ASP A 208 10.79 -6.39 24.19
C ASP A 208 11.09 -5.30 23.14
N LEU A 209 10.09 -4.54 22.71
CA LEU A 209 10.26 -3.42 21.78
C LEU A 209 11.18 -2.33 22.36
N PHE A 210 11.01 -2.01 23.65
CA PHE A 210 11.81 -1.00 24.30
C PHE A 210 13.25 -1.46 24.52
N GLU A 211 13.47 -2.66 25.05
CA GLU A 211 14.80 -3.21 25.31
C GLU A 211 15.60 -3.49 24.04
N THR A 212 14.93 -3.95 22.96
CA THR A 212 15.61 -4.31 21.72
C THR A 212 15.91 -3.09 20.82
N SER A 213 15.01 -2.11 20.76
CA SER A 213 15.07 -1.05 19.75
C SER A 213 14.70 0.33 20.25
N GLU A 214 14.57 0.53 21.57
CA GLU A 214 14.12 1.80 22.19
C GLU A 214 12.78 2.30 21.63
N ILE A 215 11.89 1.37 21.22
CA ILE A 215 10.57 1.69 20.68
C ILE A 215 9.57 1.76 21.84
N ARG A 216 8.89 2.89 21.99
CA ARG A 216 7.75 3.03 22.91
C ARG A 216 6.46 2.62 22.22
N LEU A 217 5.77 1.62 22.76
CA LEU A 217 4.43 1.26 22.32
C LEU A 217 3.39 1.89 23.25
N GLU A 218 2.71 2.91 22.75
CA GLU A 218 1.63 3.59 23.47
C GLU A 218 0.27 3.02 23.03
N VAL A 219 -0.48 2.51 23.99
CA VAL A 219 -1.78 1.85 23.79
C VAL A 219 -2.78 2.43 24.81
N PRO A 220 -4.04 2.70 24.43
CA PRO A 220 -5.03 3.18 25.38
C PRO A 220 -5.29 2.15 26.47
N TYR A 221 -5.22 2.60 27.71
CA TYR A 221 -5.53 1.76 28.87
C TYR A 221 -7.01 1.39 28.89
N ARG A 222 -7.32 0.21 29.41
CA ARG A 222 -8.71 -0.16 29.71
C ARG A 222 -9.15 0.56 30.99
N LEU A 223 -10.39 1.02 31.07
CA LEU A 223 -10.91 1.76 32.24
C LEU A 223 -10.78 0.99 33.56
N ASN A 224 -10.78 -0.35 33.52
CA ASN A 224 -10.62 -1.23 34.67
C ASN A 224 -9.17 -1.64 34.96
N GLN A 225 -8.18 -1.04 34.32
CA GLN A 225 -6.77 -1.30 34.59
C GLN A 225 -6.31 -0.54 35.85
N LYS A 226 -5.56 -1.23 36.76
CA LYS A 226 -5.03 -0.63 37.98
C LYS A 226 -4.12 0.58 37.73
N ASP A 227 -3.34 0.53 36.64
CA ASP A 227 -2.37 1.57 36.26
C ASP A 227 -2.90 2.50 35.17
N TRP A 228 -4.21 2.79 35.21
CA TRP A 228 -4.84 3.65 34.20
C TRP A 228 -4.12 5.00 34.09
N LYS A 229 -3.80 5.38 32.86
CA LYS A 229 -3.22 6.69 32.50
C LYS A 229 -4.03 7.31 31.37
N PRO A 230 -4.08 8.67 31.29
CA PRO A 230 -4.72 9.34 30.17
C PRO A 230 -4.02 8.98 28.85
N THR A 231 -4.80 8.91 27.77
CA THR A 231 -4.30 8.60 26.45
C THR A 231 -3.35 9.70 25.98
N PHE A 232 -2.24 9.30 25.33
CA PHE A 232 -1.29 10.21 24.72
C PHE A 232 -1.98 11.16 23.73
N ALA A 233 -1.79 12.47 23.86
CA ALA A 233 -2.56 13.49 23.15
C ALA A 233 -2.62 13.33 21.61
N PRO A 234 -1.51 12.96 20.89
CA PRO A 234 -1.55 12.72 19.46
C PRO A 234 -2.37 11.48 19.03
N PHE A 235 -2.68 10.57 19.95
CA PHE A 235 -3.27 9.27 19.67
C PHE A 235 -4.59 9.36 18.88
N ALA A 236 -5.53 10.17 19.35
CA ALA A 236 -6.84 10.31 18.72
C ALA A 236 -6.73 10.83 17.28
N LYS A 237 -5.84 11.79 17.03
CA LYS A 237 -5.58 12.36 15.70
C LYS A 237 -4.92 11.33 14.77
N ALA A 238 -3.91 10.60 15.26
CA ALA A 238 -3.20 9.57 14.52
C ALA A 238 -4.16 8.43 14.14
N ARG A 239 -4.95 7.93 15.08
CA ARG A 239 -5.94 6.88 14.83
C ARG A 239 -6.95 7.29 13.76
N LYS A 240 -7.57 8.48 13.89
CA LYS A 240 -8.50 8.99 12.86
C LYS A 240 -7.84 9.09 11.48
N ARG A 241 -6.55 9.41 11.42
CA ARG A 241 -5.79 9.48 10.17
C ARG A 241 -5.64 8.10 9.52
N VAL A 242 -5.29 7.07 10.30
CA VAL A 242 -5.14 5.69 9.79
C VAL A 242 -6.48 5.11 9.35
N GLU A 243 -7.55 5.34 10.10
CA GLU A 243 -8.91 4.95 9.70
C GLU A 243 -9.31 5.58 8.36
N THR A 244 -9.04 6.89 8.17
CA THR A 244 -9.27 7.59 6.90
C THR A 244 -8.44 6.98 5.77
N LEU A 245 -7.19 6.65 6.02
CA LEU A 245 -6.30 6.03 5.05
C LEU A 245 -6.83 4.66 4.60
N PHE A 246 -7.25 3.81 5.53
CA PHE A 246 -7.85 2.52 5.18
C PHE A 246 -9.17 2.66 4.42
N SER A 247 -10.01 3.65 4.76
CA SER A 247 -11.21 3.95 3.95
C SER A 247 -10.84 4.34 2.52
N GLN A 248 -9.84 5.19 2.33
CA GLN A 248 -9.36 5.55 1.00
C GLN A 248 -8.81 4.34 0.22
N MET A 249 -8.10 3.43 0.90
CA MET A 249 -7.63 2.19 0.28
C MET A 249 -8.79 1.29 -0.16
N VAL A 250 -9.88 1.23 0.59
CA VAL A 250 -11.07 0.44 0.22
C VAL A 250 -11.86 1.12 -0.90
N ASP A 251 -12.15 2.42 -0.76
CA ASP A 251 -13.11 3.12 -1.62
C ASP A 251 -12.49 3.54 -2.94
N GLN A 252 -11.31 4.17 -2.90
CA GLN A 252 -10.63 4.69 -4.10
C GLN A 252 -9.82 3.61 -4.83
N PHE A 253 -9.13 2.75 -4.06
CA PHE A 253 -8.22 1.75 -4.62
C PHE A 253 -8.77 0.33 -4.59
N MET A 254 -10.02 0.14 -4.13
CA MET A 254 -10.71 -1.15 -4.12
C MET A 254 -9.86 -2.27 -3.48
N LEU A 255 -9.29 -2.01 -2.30
CA LEU A 255 -8.40 -2.93 -1.59
C LEU A 255 -8.99 -4.33 -1.42
N CYS A 256 -10.30 -4.41 -1.15
CA CYS A 256 -11.02 -5.66 -0.93
C CYS A 256 -11.43 -6.39 -2.21
N ARG A 257 -11.20 -5.81 -3.41
CA ARG A 257 -11.44 -6.49 -4.69
C ARG A 257 -10.21 -7.26 -5.13
N ASN A 258 -10.31 -8.58 -5.11
CA ASN A 258 -9.22 -9.45 -5.52
C ASN A 258 -9.61 -10.34 -6.70
N TYR A 259 -8.83 -10.25 -7.78
CA TYR A 259 -8.90 -11.14 -8.94
C TYR A 259 -7.67 -12.04 -9.06
N ALA A 260 -6.70 -11.90 -8.18
CA ALA A 260 -5.49 -12.71 -8.20
C ALA A 260 -5.80 -14.17 -7.84
N LYS A 261 -5.24 -15.09 -8.60
CA LYS A 261 -5.34 -16.53 -8.37
C LYS A 261 -4.09 -17.08 -7.67
N GLN A 262 -3.02 -16.31 -7.60
CA GLN A 262 -1.74 -16.63 -6.98
C GLN A 262 -1.37 -15.55 -5.97
N GLN A 263 -0.66 -15.92 -4.92
CA GLN A 263 -0.23 -15.00 -3.87
C GLN A 263 0.65 -13.86 -4.40
N VAL A 264 1.64 -14.19 -5.24
CA VAL A 264 2.51 -13.17 -5.87
C VAL A 264 1.68 -12.11 -6.61
N GLY A 265 0.62 -12.54 -7.29
CA GLY A 265 -0.30 -11.62 -7.95
C GLY A 265 -1.13 -10.77 -6.99
N LEU A 266 -1.52 -11.32 -5.82
CA LEU A 266 -2.19 -10.56 -4.77
C LEU A 266 -1.27 -9.51 -4.17
N PHE A 267 -0.05 -9.90 -3.77
CA PHE A 267 0.94 -8.98 -3.22
C PHE A 267 1.28 -7.86 -4.19
N ALA A 268 1.54 -8.17 -5.47
CA ALA A 268 1.81 -7.16 -6.48
C ALA A 268 0.65 -6.14 -6.63
N ARG A 269 -0.60 -6.59 -6.49
CA ARG A 269 -1.78 -5.70 -6.50
C ARG A 269 -1.84 -4.81 -5.27
N ILE A 270 -1.58 -5.34 -4.09
CA ILE A 270 -1.58 -4.56 -2.83
C ILE A 270 -0.46 -3.52 -2.86
N ILE A 271 0.75 -3.91 -3.26
CA ILE A 271 1.87 -2.99 -3.46
C ILE A 271 1.47 -1.84 -4.40
N SER A 272 0.87 -2.16 -5.55
CA SER A 272 0.43 -1.12 -6.51
C SER A 272 -0.59 -0.15 -5.90
N LYS A 273 -1.56 -0.64 -5.11
CA LYS A 273 -2.58 0.20 -4.46
C LYS A 273 -1.97 1.14 -3.43
N ILE A 274 -1.10 0.62 -2.56
CA ILE A 274 -0.40 1.42 -1.55
C ILE A 274 0.52 2.45 -2.23
N SER A 275 1.27 2.03 -3.26
CA SER A 275 2.16 2.92 -4.01
C SER A 275 1.40 4.02 -4.75
N ALA A 276 0.23 3.70 -5.33
CA ALA A 276 -0.63 4.69 -5.98
C ALA A 276 -1.15 5.75 -5.00
N LEU A 277 -1.53 5.33 -3.77
CA LEU A 277 -1.88 6.26 -2.70
C LEU A 277 -0.68 7.15 -2.32
N THR A 278 0.50 6.56 -2.10
CA THR A 278 1.72 7.29 -1.72
C THR A 278 2.11 8.32 -2.81
N ILE A 279 1.96 8.00 -4.09
CA ILE A 279 2.18 8.96 -5.19
C ILE A 279 1.19 10.13 -5.13
N LEU A 280 -0.09 9.88 -4.85
CA LEU A 280 -1.06 10.96 -4.70
C LEU A 280 -0.73 11.86 -3.50
N GLN A 281 -0.27 11.27 -2.39
CA GLN A 281 0.23 12.01 -1.24
C GLN A 281 1.46 12.86 -1.61
N TYR A 282 2.40 12.30 -2.38
CA TYR A 282 3.56 13.04 -2.85
C TYR A 282 3.16 14.20 -3.78
N ILE A 283 2.20 14.01 -4.68
CA ILE A 283 1.68 15.09 -5.53
C ILE A 283 1.06 16.20 -4.67
N ASN A 284 0.32 15.85 -3.62
CA ASN A 284 -0.22 16.83 -2.67
C ASN A 284 0.92 17.55 -1.93
N PHE A 285 1.94 16.81 -1.49
CA PHE A 285 3.10 17.32 -0.78
C PHE A 285 3.83 18.42 -1.58
N ILE A 286 4.20 18.14 -2.83
CA ILE A 286 4.91 19.10 -3.69
C ILE A 286 4.05 20.30 -4.10
N ASN A 287 2.73 20.21 -3.95
CA ASN A 287 1.78 21.30 -4.25
C ASN A 287 1.23 21.97 -2.97
N ASN A 288 1.84 21.74 -1.82
CA ASN A 288 1.42 22.29 -0.51
C ASN A 288 -0.07 22.04 -0.20
N LYS A 289 -0.57 20.84 -0.55
CA LYS A 289 -1.96 20.41 -0.26
C LYS A 289 -1.97 19.38 0.87
N PRO A 290 -3.08 19.29 1.64
CA PRO A 290 -3.20 18.30 2.71
C PRO A 290 -3.02 16.87 2.17
N LEU A 291 -2.08 16.10 2.74
CA LEU A 291 -1.71 14.75 2.28
C LEU A 291 -2.90 13.79 2.27
N GLY A 292 -3.72 13.82 3.31
CA GLY A 292 -4.88 12.95 3.44
C GLY A 292 -6.07 13.29 2.53
N GLN A 293 -6.01 14.40 1.77
CA GLN A 293 -7.08 14.78 0.84
C GLN A 293 -6.66 14.46 -0.60
N ILE A 294 -6.57 13.17 -0.93
CA ILE A 294 -6.08 12.68 -2.25
C ILE A 294 -6.86 13.22 -3.45
N LYS A 295 -8.10 13.70 -3.24
CA LYS A 295 -8.91 14.35 -4.29
C LYS A 295 -8.20 15.53 -4.93
N HIS A 296 -7.38 16.29 -4.20
CA HIS A 296 -6.63 17.42 -4.77
C HIS A 296 -5.63 16.95 -5.82
N ALA A 297 -4.88 15.87 -5.53
CA ALA A 297 -3.98 15.27 -6.51
C ALA A 297 -4.74 14.68 -7.72
N LEU A 298 -5.91 14.06 -7.49
CA LEU A 298 -6.76 13.55 -8.58
C LEU A 298 -7.33 14.66 -9.46
N LEU A 299 -7.70 15.81 -8.89
CA LEU A 299 -8.27 16.97 -9.61
C LEU A 299 -7.22 17.73 -10.42
N GLN A 300 -5.96 17.80 -10.00
CA GLN A 300 -4.88 18.46 -10.74
C GLN A 300 -4.67 17.90 -12.16
N PHE A 301 -5.22 16.73 -12.45
CA PHE A 301 -5.28 16.16 -13.80
C PHE A 301 -6.51 16.62 -14.60
N ARG A 302 -7.44 17.40 -13.99
CA ARG A 302 -8.61 17.96 -14.67
C ARG A 302 -8.39 19.36 -15.24
N GLN A 303 -7.33 20.06 -14.79
CA GLN A 303 -7.07 21.42 -15.24
C GLN A 303 -6.00 21.45 -16.31
N ARG A 304 -6.41 21.62 -17.55
CA ARG A 304 -5.92 22.46 -18.65
C ARG A 304 -6.52 22.00 -19.98
N VAL A 305 -7.83 22.13 -20.07
CA VAL A 305 -8.45 22.42 -21.36
C VAL A 305 -9.19 23.72 -21.15
N THR A 306 -8.46 24.83 -21.16
CA THR A 306 -9.04 26.11 -21.48
C THR A 306 -9.25 26.08 -22.99
N TYR A 307 -10.49 25.99 -23.39
CA TYR A 307 -10.90 26.33 -24.76
C TYR A 307 -10.47 27.76 -25.02
N LYS A 308 -9.57 27.97 -25.99
CA LYS A 308 -9.46 29.22 -26.75
C LYS A 308 -10.35 29.13 -27.95
#